data_2e873411eefe65868b6dd562c2780ad1
#
_entry.id   2e873411eefe65868b6dd562c2780ad1
#
_cell.length_a   1.000
_cell.length_b   1.000
_cell.length_c   1.000
_cell.angle_alpha   90.00
_cell.angle_beta   90.00
_cell.angle_gamma   90.00
#
_symmetry.space_group_name_H-M   'P 1'
#
loop_
_entity.id
_entity.type
_entity.pdbx_description
1 polymer ?
#
loop_
_entity_poly.entity_id
_entity_poly.type
_entity_poly.pdbx_seq_one_letter_code
_entity_poly.pdbx_strand_id
1 'polypeptide(L)'
;MTYLADVAALTRKDLRVELRGRDTLPAMLLFVLSMLVVFHFAIPDDAGESAAYGLLWVAIVFTALLGLARAWVPEQEHGVLDGLVLAPCDRSAIWLGKTLATLAFLLAAQAVALPAFVLFFEPLDATALAGVLLADIGICAVGSLMSAMAAAARAREVLLPLLVLPLAIPLVVGGVGAAVSADGERFLLFLLLYDAVFAVLSWASFEYVVTE
;
A
#
# COMPACT_ATOMS: atom_id res chain seq x y z
N MET A 1 19.70 19.49 -8.13
CA MET A 1 18.25 19.64 -7.83
C MET A 1 18.07 19.40 -6.33
N THR A 2 17.01 19.91 -5.72
CA THR A 2 16.75 19.61 -4.30
C THR A 2 16.08 18.24 -4.20
N TYR A 3 16.42 17.44 -3.19
CA TYR A 3 15.86 16.10 -2.93
C TYR A 3 14.33 16.03 -3.12
N LEU A 4 13.60 17.00 -2.56
CA LEU A 4 12.14 17.07 -2.70
C LEU A 4 11.66 17.29 -4.13
N ALA A 5 12.44 18.02 -4.96
CA ALA A 5 12.11 18.22 -6.37
C ALA A 5 12.26 16.90 -7.15
N ASP A 6 13.29 16.10 -6.82
CA ASP A 6 13.52 14.80 -7.44
C ASP A 6 12.41 13.81 -7.04
N VAL A 7 12.04 13.74 -5.77
CA VAL A 7 10.89 12.96 -5.29
C VAL A 7 9.60 13.35 -6.01
N ALA A 8 9.30 14.66 -6.09
CA ALA A 8 8.09 15.14 -6.76
C ALA A 8 8.07 14.81 -8.26
N ALA A 9 9.23 14.91 -8.93
CA ALA A 9 9.36 14.56 -10.34
C ALA A 9 9.12 13.06 -10.59
N LEU A 10 9.71 12.19 -9.74
CA LEU A 10 9.55 10.75 -9.81
C LEU A 10 8.11 10.32 -9.51
N THR A 11 7.51 10.84 -8.44
CA THR A 11 6.09 10.59 -8.13
C THR A 11 5.18 11.01 -9.28
N ARG A 12 5.38 12.21 -9.82
CA ARG A 12 4.58 12.72 -10.95
C ARG A 12 4.76 11.87 -12.21
N LYS A 13 5.97 11.38 -12.46
CA LYS A 13 6.26 10.46 -13.58
C LYS A 13 5.42 9.18 -13.41
N ASP A 14 5.50 8.53 -12.26
CA ASP A 14 4.80 7.28 -12.00
C ASP A 14 3.28 7.45 -12.07
N LEU A 15 2.74 8.50 -11.44
CA LEU A 15 1.32 8.82 -11.55
C LEU A 15 0.87 9.03 -13.00
N ARG A 16 1.67 9.71 -13.82
CA ARG A 16 1.33 9.95 -15.22
C ARG A 16 1.38 8.69 -16.08
N VAL A 17 2.39 7.85 -15.88
CA VAL A 17 2.54 6.58 -16.62
C VAL A 17 1.32 5.70 -16.33
N GLU A 18 0.98 5.54 -15.07
CA GLU A 18 -0.11 4.69 -14.63
C GLU A 18 -1.50 5.21 -15.05
N LEU A 19 -1.73 6.53 -14.91
CA LEU A 19 -2.99 7.14 -15.37
C LEU A 19 -3.17 7.08 -16.89
N ARG A 20 -2.08 6.97 -17.65
CA ARG A 20 -2.15 6.78 -19.11
C ARG A 20 -2.41 5.31 -19.47
N GLY A 21 -1.81 4.37 -18.77
CA GLY A 21 -2.02 2.94 -18.94
C GLY A 21 -3.46 2.54 -18.62
N ARG A 22 -4.10 3.16 -17.62
CA ARG A 22 -5.47 2.92 -17.17
C ARG A 22 -5.73 1.48 -16.72
N ASP A 23 -4.71 0.79 -16.25
CA ASP A 23 -4.83 -0.62 -15.90
C ASP A 23 -4.90 -0.86 -14.38
N THR A 24 -4.04 -0.19 -13.60
CA THR A 24 -3.89 -0.48 -12.17
C THR A 24 -5.08 0.01 -11.34
N LEU A 25 -5.46 1.28 -11.47
CA LEU A 25 -6.55 1.83 -10.66
C LEU A 25 -7.90 1.13 -10.93
N PRO A 26 -8.33 0.88 -12.19
CA PRO A 26 -9.52 0.09 -12.45
C PRO A 26 -9.44 -1.33 -11.90
N ALA A 27 -8.28 -1.99 -11.97
CA ALA A 27 -8.10 -3.32 -11.40
C ALA A 27 -8.22 -3.32 -9.87
N MET A 28 -7.62 -2.33 -9.19
CA MET A 28 -7.74 -2.14 -7.74
C MET A 28 -9.20 -1.88 -7.34
N LEU A 29 -9.90 -0.99 -8.06
CA LEU A 29 -11.31 -0.68 -7.81
C LEU A 29 -12.21 -1.90 -8.03
N LEU A 30 -12.05 -2.59 -9.16
CA LEU A 30 -12.82 -3.79 -9.45
C LEU A 30 -12.61 -4.85 -8.36
N PHE A 31 -11.35 -5.06 -7.97
CA PHE A 31 -11.01 -6.04 -6.93
C PHE A 31 -11.65 -5.68 -5.59
N VAL A 32 -11.40 -4.46 -5.06
CA VAL A 32 -11.89 -4.06 -3.73
C VAL A 32 -13.42 -4.05 -3.67
N LEU A 33 -14.10 -3.53 -4.71
CA LEU A 33 -15.57 -3.53 -4.76
C LEU A 33 -16.13 -4.94 -4.86
N SER A 34 -15.54 -5.81 -5.69
CA SER A 34 -15.94 -7.21 -5.79
C SER A 34 -15.80 -7.94 -4.46
N MET A 35 -14.68 -7.70 -3.74
CA MET A 35 -14.45 -8.28 -2.41
C MET A 35 -15.50 -7.80 -1.40
N LEU A 36 -15.80 -6.50 -1.36
CA LEU A 36 -16.82 -5.96 -0.45
C LEU A 36 -18.21 -6.56 -0.75
N VAL A 37 -18.58 -6.67 -2.03
CA VAL A 37 -19.85 -7.30 -2.42
C VAL A 37 -19.89 -8.78 -2.01
N VAL A 38 -18.84 -9.55 -2.30
CA VAL A 38 -18.77 -10.96 -1.91
C VAL A 38 -18.86 -11.12 -0.40
N PHE A 39 -18.17 -10.28 0.36
CA PHE A 39 -18.19 -10.34 1.82
C PHE A 39 -19.54 -9.94 2.39
N HIS A 40 -20.22 -8.96 1.81
CA HIS A 40 -21.57 -8.58 2.24
C HIS A 40 -22.58 -9.76 2.17
N PHE A 41 -22.48 -10.59 1.13
CA PHE A 41 -23.34 -11.77 1.00
C PHE A 41 -22.82 -13.03 1.73
N ALA A 42 -21.52 -13.06 2.09
CA ALA A 42 -20.91 -14.22 2.71
C ALA A 42 -20.92 -14.16 4.25
N ILE A 43 -20.97 -12.95 4.82
CA ILE A 43 -20.97 -12.76 6.27
C ILE A 43 -22.39 -12.93 6.79
N PRO A 44 -22.60 -13.76 7.83
CA PRO A 44 -23.86 -13.80 8.55
C PRO A 44 -24.12 -12.46 9.29
N ASP A 45 -25.40 -12.07 9.39
CA ASP A 45 -25.80 -10.82 10.05
C ASP A 45 -25.39 -10.74 11.53
N ASP A 46 -25.09 -11.87 12.14
CA ASP A 46 -24.67 -12.00 13.55
C ASP A 46 -23.14 -12.07 13.75
N ALA A 47 -22.34 -11.93 12.69
CA ALA A 47 -20.88 -12.09 12.77
C ALA A 47 -20.15 -10.98 13.56
N GLY A 48 -20.82 -9.86 13.82
CA GLY A 48 -20.31 -8.75 14.62
C GLY A 48 -19.31 -7.84 13.88
N GLU A 49 -19.10 -6.65 14.45
CA GLU A 49 -18.29 -5.57 13.86
C GLU A 49 -16.84 -5.99 13.55
N SER A 50 -16.22 -6.76 14.44
CA SER A 50 -14.83 -7.21 14.28
C SER A 50 -14.61 -8.03 13.01
N ALA A 51 -15.62 -8.79 12.55
CA ALA A 51 -15.53 -9.57 11.33
C ALA A 51 -15.56 -8.63 10.09
N ALA A 52 -16.46 -7.64 10.11
CA ALA A 52 -16.56 -6.65 9.04
C ALA A 52 -15.23 -5.87 8.86
N TYR A 53 -14.68 -5.38 9.97
CA TYR A 53 -13.36 -4.69 9.94
C TYR A 53 -12.24 -5.62 9.49
N GLY A 54 -12.21 -6.88 9.96
CA GLY A 54 -11.22 -7.86 9.51
C GLY A 54 -11.24 -8.06 7.99
N LEU A 55 -12.43 -8.11 7.39
CA LEU A 55 -12.58 -8.26 5.94
C LEU A 55 -12.24 -6.98 5.16
N LEU A 56 -12.53 -5.80 5.72
CA LEU A 56 -12.04 -4.54 5.17
C LEU A 56 -10.51 -4.56 5.04
N TRP A 57 -9.82 -5.02 6.11
CA TRP A 57 -8.36 -5.11 6.10
C TRP A 57 -7.82 -6.12 5.10
N VAL A 58 -8.48 -7.26 4.92
CA VAL A 58 -8.13 -8.20 3.83
C VAL A 58 -8.25 -7.52 2.48
N ALA A 59 -9.36 -6.81 2.23
CA ALA A 59 -9.57 -6.10 0.97
C ALA A 59 -8.51 -5.00 0.75
N ILE A 60 -8.15 -4.22 1.77
CA ILE A 60 -7.11 -3.17 1.70
C ILE A 60 -5.74 -3.78 1.38
N VAL A 61 -5.31 -4.80 2.12
CA VAL A 61 -3.99 -5.44 1.92
C VAL A 61 -3.84 -6.01 0.52
N PHE A 62 -4.84 -6.74 0.04
CA PHE A 62 -4.77 -7.30 -1.31
C PHE A 62 -4.86 -6.23 -2.41
N THR A 63 -5.61 -5.14 -2.18
CA THR A 63 -5.65 -3.99 -3.08
C THR A 63 -4.28 -3.30 -3.13
N ALA A 64 -3.62 -3.13 -1.98
CA ALA A 64 -2.26 -2.60 -1.91
C ALA A 64 -1.26 -3.50 -2.65
N LEU A 65 -1.36 -4.82 -2.48
CA LEU A 65 -0.53 -5.79 -3.21
C LEU A 65 -0.68 -5.68 -4.73
N LEU A 66 -1.90 -5.45 -5.24
CA LEU A 66 -2.12 -5.22 -6.67
C LEU A 66 -1.40 -3.96 -7.16
N GLY A 67 -1.44 -2.86 -6.41
CA GLY A 67 -0.70 -1.64 -6.73
C GLY A 67 0.82 -1.85 -6.69
N LEU A 68 1.32 -2.49 -5.64
CA LEU A 68 2.74 -2.79 -5.46
C LEU A 68 3.30 -3.74 -6.53
N ALA A 69 2.53 -4.74 -6.95
CA ALA A 69 2.92 -5.67 -8.00
C ALA A 69 3.17 -4.97 -9.35
N ARG A 70 2.50 -3.85 -9.58
CA ARG A 70 2.63 -3.06 -10.81
C ARG A 70 3.64 -1.91 -10.70
N ALA A 71 4.08 -1.55 -9.50
CA ALA A 71 4.91 -0.37 -9.25
C ALA A 71 6.23 -0.31 -10.08
N TRP A 72 6.79 -1.48 -10.46
CA TRP A 72 8.05 -1.59 -11.22
C TRP A 72 7.87 -2.14 -12.64
N VAL A 73 6.64 -2.45 -13.06
CA VAL A 73 6.36 -3.01 -14.40
C VAL A 73 6.80 -2.06 -15.51
N PRO A 74 6.50 -0.75 -15.47
CA PRO A 74 6.89 0.15 -16.54
C PRO A 74 8.40 0.23 -16.77
N GLU A 75 9.19 0.22 -15.68
CA GLU A 75 10.64 0.27 -15.78
C GLU A 75 11.23 -1.02 -16.36
N GLN A 76 10.63 -2.16 -16.04
CA GLN A 76 11.06 -3.45 -16.57
C GLN A 76 10.72 -3.61 -18.05
N GLU A 77 9.49 -3.31 -18.44
CA GLU A 77 9.01 -3.46 -19.82
C GLU A 77 9.75 -2.54 -20.79
N HIS A 78 10.13 -1.34 -20.35
CA HIS A 78 10.85 -0.39 -21.18
C HIS A 78 12.38 -0.48 -21.03
N GLY A 79 12.90 -1.36 -20.20
CA GLY A 79 14.35 -1.52 -19.99
C GLY A 79 15.04 -0.28 -19.41
N VAL A 80 14.32 0.54 -18.65
CA VAL A 80 14.83 1.81 -18.10
C VAL A 80 15.28 1.74 -16.64
N LEU A 81 15.32 0.54 -16.06
CA LEU A 81 15.81 0.34 -14.67
C LEU A 81 17.24 0.87 -14.51
N ASP A 82 18.14 0.48 -15.41
CA ASP A 82 19.54 0.94 -15.38
C ASP A 82 19.65 2.46 -15.53
N GLY A 83 18.82 3.04 -16.39
CA GLY A 83 18.76 4.49 -16.56
C GLY A 83 18.27 5.23 -15.30
N LEU A 84 17.35 4.62 -14.54
CA LEU A 84 16.84 5.17 -13.30
C LEU A 84 17.92 5.12 -12.19
N VAL A 85 18.69 4.03 -12.13
CA VAL A 85 19.80 3.85 -11.18
C VAL A 85 20.97 4.79 -11.51
N LEU A 86 21.20 5.08 -12.79
CA LEU A 86 22.25 6.01 -13.26
C LEU A 86 21.81 7.48 -13.21
N ALA A 87 20.55 7.78 -12.92
CA ALA A 87 20.07 9.16 -12.82
C ALA A 87 20.82 9.92 -11.70
N PRO A 88 21.13 11.22 -11.90
CA PRO A 88 21.84 12.02 -10.91
C PRO A 88 20.91 12.47 -9.77
N CYS A 89 20.23 11.53 -9.12
CA CYS A 89 19.37 11.74 -7.97
C CYS A 89 19.72 10.75 -6.86
N ASP A 90 19.35 11.11 -5.64
CA ASP A 90 19.49 10.20 -4.51
C ASP A 90 18.59 8.98 -4.71
N ARG A 91 19.12 7.77 -4.48
CA ARG A 91 18.38 6.52 -4.66
C ARG A 91 17.18 6.41 -3.71
N SER A 92 17.32 6.97 -2.51
CA SER A 92 16.19 7.04 -1.57
C SER A 92 15.02 7.88 -2.11
N ALA A 93 15.28 8.85 -2.99
CA ALA A 93 14.24 9.62 -3.66
C ALA A 93 13.40 8.76 -4.63
N ILE A 94 14.00 7.71 -5.21
CA ILE A 94 13.29 6.74 -6.06
C ILE A 94 12.30 5.94 -5.19
N TRP A 95 12.77 5.43 -4.05
CA TRP A 95 11.90 4.71 -3.11
C TRP A 95 10.75 5.59 -2.63
N LEU A 96 11.03 6.80 -2.18
CA LEU A 96 10.00 7.70 -1.68
C LEU A 96 9.01 8.11 -2.79
N GLY A 97 9.50 8.34 -4.00
CA GLY A 97 8.66 8.61 -5.17
C GLY A 97 7.69 7.47 -5.48
N LYS A 98 8.18 6.23 -5.47
CA LYS A 98 7.36 5.01 -5.65
C LYS A 98 6.35 4.82 -4.51
N THR A 99 6.78 5.01 -3.27
CA THR A 99 5.92 4.94 -2.09
C THR A 99 4.76 5.93 -2.20
N LEU A 100 5.04 7.19 -2.52
CA LEU A 100 4.01 8.23 -2.66
C LEU A 100 3.07 7.97 -3.84
N ALA A 101 3.58 7.47 -4.96
CA ALA A 101 2.75 7.12 -6.11
C ALA A 101 1.80 5.95 -5.78
N THR A 102 2.30 4.89 -5.16
CA THR A 102 1.49 3.73 -4.75
C THR A 102 0.45 4.13 -3.70
N LEU A 103 0.85 4.95 -2.71
CA LEU A 103 -0.06 5.50 -1.71
C LEU A 103 -1.18 6.31 -2.35
N ALA A 104 -0.87 7.16 -3.34
CA ALA A 104 -1.88 7.95 -4.03
C ALA A 104 -2.91 7.07 -4.75
N PHE A 105 -2.49 5.97 -5.39
CA PHE A 105 -3.41 5.02 -6.02
C PHE A 105 -4.24 4.24 -4.99
N LEU A 106 -3.63 3.83 -3.88
CA LEU A 106 -4.34 3.15 -2.80
C LEU A 106 -5.40 4.05 -2.20
N LEU A 107 -5.07 5.30 -1.88
CA LEU A 107 -6.02 6.30 -1.38
C LEU A 107 -7.13 6.59 -2.40
N ALA A 108 -6.82 6.65 -3.69
CA ALA A 108 -7.82 6.81 -4.74
C ALA A 108 -8.80 5.61 -4.81
N ALA A 109 -8.30 4.39 -4.65
CA ALA A 109 -9.15 3.20 -4.58
C ALA A 109 -10.01 3.21 -3.30
N GLN A 110 -9.44 3.60 -2.18
CA GLN A 110 -10.15 3.68 -0.89
C GLN A 110 -11.18 4.82 -0.84
N ALA A 111 -10.97 5.91 -1.57
CA ALA A 111 -11.98 6.96 -1.69
C ALA A 111 -13.33 6.45 -2.23
N VAL A 112 -13.32 5.31 -2.92
CA VAL A 112 -14.53 4.60 -3.37
C VAL A 112 -14.86 3.43 -2.43
N ALA A 113 -13.85 2.69 -1.99
CA ALA A 113 -14.04 1.48 -1.18
C ALA A 113 -14.56 1.78 0.24
N LEU A 114 -14.06 2.83 0.92
CA LEU A 114 -14.51 3.15 2.27
C LEU A 114 -15.97 3.61 2.33
N PRO A 115 -16.48 4.49 1.45
CA PRO A 115 -17.91 4.76 1.37
C PRO A 115 -18.74 3.53 1.05
N ALA A 116 -18.27 2.64 0.16
CA ALA A 116 -18.94 1.37 -0.11
C ALA A 116 -18.98 0.46 1.11
N PHE A 117 -17.89 0.40 1.88
CA PHE A 117 -17.85 -0.35 3.14
C PHE A 117 -18.88 0.19 4.14
N VAL A 118 -18.95 1.50 4.33
CA VAL A 118 -19.94 2.13 5.23
C VAL A 118 -21.37 1.83 4.80
N LEU A 119 -21.62 1.74 3.48
CA LEU A 119 -22.95 1.43 2.95
C LEU A 119 -23.36 -0.02 3.20
N PHE A 120 -22.41 -0.96 3.15
CA PHE A 120 -22.71 -2.40 3.22
C PHE A 120 -22.54 -3.01 4.61
N PHE A 121 -21.71 -2.39 5.48
CA PHE A 121 -21.34 -2.96 6.77
C PHE A 121 -21.53 -1.97 7.91
N GLU A 122 -20.47 -1.30 8.34
CA GLU A 122 -20.44 -0.52 9.57
C GLU A 122 -19.92 0.90 9.31
N PRO A 123 -20.40 1.89 10.08
CA PRO A 123 -19.87 3.26 10.00
C PRO A 123 -18.41 3.29 10.48
N LEU A 124 -17.58 4.06 9.77
CA LEU A 124 -16.19 4.30 10.14
C LEU A 124 -16.10 5.54 11.04
N ASP A 125 -15.60 5.36 12.25
CA ASP A 125 -15.26 6.47 13.12
C ASP A 125 -13.90 7.11 12.75
N ALA A 126 -13.56 8.22 13.39
CA ALA A 126 -12.31 8.94 13.11
C ALA A 126 -11.08 8.10 13.46
N THR A 127 -11.16 7.22 14.45
CA THR A 127 -10.07 6.37 14.92
C THR A 127 -9.81 5.24 13.92
N ALA A 128 -10.86 4.60 13.43
CA ALA A 128 -10.78 3.60 12.36
C ALA A 128 -10.18 4.21 11.08
N LEU A 129 -10.66 5.40 10.68
CA LEU A 129 -10.13 6.09 9.50
C LEU A 129 -8.65 6.47 9.66
N ALA A 130 -8.25 6.97 10.83
CA ALA A 130 -6.85 7.26 11.13
C ALA A 130 -6.00 5.98 11.10
N GLY A 131 -6.52 4.86 11.61
CA GLY A 131 -5.88 3.55 11.53
C GLY A 131 -5.65 3.09 10.09
N VAL A 132 -6.64 3.26 9.21
CA VAL A 132 -6.51 2.97 7.77
C VAL A 132 -5.41 3.82 7.15
N LEU A 133 -5.41 5.14 7.37
CA LEU A 133 -4.43 6.05 6.78
C LEU A 133 -3.00 5.76 7.24
N LEU A 134 -2.79 5.46 8.53
CA LEU A 134 -1.48 5.09 9.04
C LEU A 134 -1.02 3.77 8.43
N ALA A 135 -1.84 2.74 8.46
CA ALA A 135 -1.45 1.46 7.89
C ALA A 135 -1.20 1.51 6.38
N ASP A 136 -1.86 2.39 5.64
CA ASP A 136 -1.56 2.63 4.22
C ASP A 136 -0.15 3.20 4.02
N ILE A 137 0.26 4.12 4.89
CA ILE A 137 1.62 4.67 4.87
C ILE A 137 2.63 3.55 5.12
N GLY A 138 2.41 2.73 6.15
CA GLY A 138 3.27 1.60 6.50
C GLY A 138 3.36 0.56 5.39
N ILE A 139 2.22 0.12 4.85
CA ILE A 139 2.20 -0.91 3.81
C ILE A 139 2.83 -0.41 2.50
N CYS A 140 2.64 0.87 2.15
CA CYS A 140 3.28 1.46 0.98
C CYS A 140 4.78 1.66 1.17
N ALA A 141 5.24 2.07 2.35
CA ALA A 141 6.66 2.27 2.65
C ALA A 141 7.44 0.95 2.59
N VAL A 142 6.97 -0.06 3.31
CA VAL A 142 7.57 -1.40 3.31
C VAL A 142 7.38 -2.09 1.97
N GLY A 143 6.17 -2.01 1.43
CA GLY A 143 5.79 -2.65 0.18
C GLY A 143 6.60 -2.14 -1.01
N SER A 144 6.95 -0.86 -1.06
CA SER A 144 7.80 -0.30 -2.11
C SER A 144 9.21 -0.90 -2.09
N LEU A 145 9.79 -1.13 -0.91
CA LEU A 145 11.07 -1.84 -0.78
C LEU A 145 10.95 -3.30 -1.22
N MET A 146 9.92 -4.01 -0.72
CA MET A 146 9.70 -5.42 -1.05
C MET A 146 9.40 -5.62 -2.54
N SER A 147 8.67 -4.68 -3.16
CA SER A 147 8.39 -4.73 -4.59
C SER A 147 9.65 -4.50 -5.44
N ALA A 148 10.59 -3.65 -4.98
CA ALA A 148 11.89 -3.50 -5.64
C ALA A 148 12.71 -4.79 -5.58
N MET A 149 12.77 -5.45 -4.41
CA MET A 149 13.43 -6.75 -4.24
C MET A 149 12.79 -7.84 -5.11
N ALA A 150 11.46 -7.89 -5.14
CA ALA A 150 10.72 -8.85 -5.94
C ALA A 150 10.89 -8.59 -7.44
N ALA A 151 11.06 -7.34 -7.86
CA ALA A 151 11.18 -6.96 -9.27
C ALA A 151 12.39 -7.60 -9.96
N ALA A 152 13.50 -7.79 -9.24
CA ALA A 152 14.69 -8.46 -9.76
C ALA A 152 14.53 -9.98 -9.89
N ALA A 153 13.53 -10.59 -9.26
CA ALA A 153 13.34 -12.04 -9.22
C ALA A 153 12.50 -12.55 -10.39
N ARG A 154 12.83 -13.77 -10.89
CA ARG A 154 12.04 -14.44 -11.95
C ARG A 154 10.60 -14.77 -11.50
N ALA A 155 10.38 -15.05 -10.20
CA ALA A 155 9.11 -15.43 -9.62
C ALA A 155 8.47 -14.27 -8.81
N ARG A 156 8.58 -13.05 -9.29
CA ARG A 156 8.12 -11.82 -8.60
C ARG A 156 6.67 -11.88 -8.12
N GLU A 157 5.79 -12.53 -8.89
CA GLU A 157 4.36 -12.62 -8.59
C GLU A 157 4.07 -13.40 -7.29
N VAL A 158 4.93 -14.37 -6.98
CA VAL A 158 4.83 -15.17 -5.74
C VAL A 158 5.66 -14.53 -4.63
N LEU A 159 6.82 -13.97 -4.97
CA LEU A 159 7.76 -13.42 -3.99
C LEU A 159 7.20 -12.17 -3.31
N LEU A 160 6.55 -11.29 -4.04
CA LEU A 160 6.00 -10.06 -3.47
C LEU A 160 4.97 -10.32 -2.35
N PRO A 161 3.90 -11.12 -2.56
CA PRO A 161 2.99 -11.48 -1.47
C PRO A 161 3.69 -12.19 -0.31
N LEU A 162 4.65 -13.07 -0.60
CA LEU A 162 5.39 -13.79 0.44
C LEU A 162 6.19 -12.86 1.36
N LEU A 163 6.72 -11.77 0.82
CA LEU A 163 7.48 -10.77 1.59
C LEU A 163 6.56 -9.77 2.30
N VAL A 164 5.50 -9.31 1.62
CA VAL A 164 4.64 -8.23 2.14
C VAL A 164 3.63 -8.75 3.17
N LEU A 165 3.01 -9.92 2.97
CA LEU A 165 1.95 -10.39 3.86
C LEU A 165 2.39 -10.54 5.33
N PRO A 166 3.55 -11.14 5.66
CA PRO A 166 4.00 -11.20 7.05
C PRO A 166 4.20 -9.82 7.68
N LEU A 167 4.68 -8.85 6.91
CA LEU A 167 4.90 -7.48 7.36
C LEU A 167 3.58 -6.67 7.45
N ALA A 168 2.56 -7.07 6.70
CA ALA A 168 1.23 -6.47 6.80
C ALA A 168 0.46 -6.92 8.05
N ILE A 169 0.78 -8.09 8.65
CA ILE A 169 0.06 -8.60 9.83
C ILE A 169 0.01 -7.59 10.99
N PRO A 170 1.13 -6.96 11.42
CA PRO A 170 1.08 -5.96 12.49
C PRO A 170 0.21 -4.76 12.13
N LEU A 171 0.22 -4.33 10.85
CA LEU A 171 -0.61 -3.23 10.36
C LEU A 171 -2.10 -3.58 10.42
N VAL A 172 -2.47 -4.79 10.02
CA VAL A 172 -3.85 -5.29 10.11
C VAL A 172 -4.30 -5.37 11.57
N VAL A 173 -3.47 -5.93 12.46
CA VAL A 173 -3.77 -6.02 13.90
C VAL A 173 -3.94 -4.63 14.51
N GLY A 174 -3.04 -3.71 14.17
CA GLY A 174 -3.11 -2.31 14.61
C GLY A 174 -4.37 -1.60 14.10
N GLY A 175 -4.69 -1.79 12.82
CA GLY A 175 -5.84 -1.15 12.19
C GLY A 175 -7.20 -1.69 12.68
N VAL A 176 -7.35 -3.01 12.79
CA VAL A 176 -8.54 -3.61 13.40
C VAL A 176 -8.67 -3.16 14.86
N GLY A 177 -7.54 -3.17 15.61
CA GLY A 177 -7.53 -2.72 17.00
C GLY A 177 -7.94 -1.25 17.15
N ALA A 178 -7.51 -0.38 16.24
CA ALA A 178 -7.92 1.03 16.23
C ALA A 178 -9.42 1.21 16.00
N ALA A 179 -10.05 0.31 15.22
CA ALA A 179 -11.48 0.38 14.89
C ALA A 179 -12.40 -0.20 15.99
N VAL A 180 -11.99 -1.32 16.63
CA VAL A 180 -12.91 -2.07 17.52
C VAL A 180 -12.57 -1.97 19.01
N SER A 181 -11.39 -1.47 19.39
CA SER A 181 -10.98 -1.39 20.79
C SER A 181 -11.41 -0.08 21.44
N ALA A 182 -11.80 -0.16 22.72
CA ALA A 182 -12.04 1.03 23.54
C ALA A 182 -10.81 1.94 23.67
N ASP A 183 -9.60 1.36 23.57
CA ASP A 183 -8.29 2.05 23.62
C ASP A 183 -7.70 2.24 22.20
N GLY A 184 -8.49 2.59 21.20
CA GLY A 184 -8.08 2.73 19.81
C GLY A 184 -6.82 3.58 19.59
N GLU A 185 -6.64 4.63 20.43
CA GLU A 185 -5.46 5.51 20.36
C GLU A 185 -4.12 4.77 20.59
N ARG A 186 -4.10 3.73 21.39
CA ARG A 186 -2.89 2.90 21.60
C ARG A 186 -2.49 2.17 20.33
N PHE A 187 -3.47 1.72 19.56
CA PHE A 187 -3.22 1.08 18.27
C PHE A 187 -2.76 2.07 17.22
N LEU A 188 -3.25 3.32 17.24
CA LEU A 188 -2.72 4.39 16.39
C LEU A 188 -1.25 4.69 16.72
N LEU A 189 -0.89 4.77 18.00
CA LEU A 189 0.51 4.93 18.41
C LEU A 189 1.37 3.74 17.96
N PHE A 190 0.86 2.52 18.08
CA PHE A 190 1.54 1.31 17.59
C PHE A 190 1.79 1.38 16.08
N LEU A 191 0.78 1.76 15.28
CA LEU A 191 0.93 1.95 13.82
C LEU A 191 1.96 3.03 13.50
N LEU A 192 1.91 4.18 14.18
CA LEU A 192 2.87 5.27 13.98
C LEU A 192 4.31 4.83 14.28
N LEU A 193 4.52 4.06 15.36
CA LEU A 193 5.85 3.53 15.70
C LEU A 193 6.31 2.50 14.65
N TYR A 194 5.41 1.63 14.20
CA TYR A 194 5.70 0.70 13.11
C TYR A 194 6.14 1.46 11.86
N ASP A 195 5.36 2.46 11.44
CA ASP A 195 5.65 3.26 10.26
C ASP A 195 6.99 3.97 10.36
N ALA A 196 7.28 4.58 11.51
CA ALA A 196 8.56 5.27 11.75
C ALA A 196 9.76 4.31 11.63
N VAL A 197 9.67 3.12 12.26
CA VAL A 197 10.74 2.12 12.22
C VAL A 197 10.93 1.59 10.80
N PHE A 198 9.85 1.15 10.16
CA PHE A 198 9.95 0.52 8.84
C PHE A 198 10.19 1.51 7.71
N ALA A 199 9.76 2.77 7.82
CA ALA A 199 10.13 3.82 6.88
C ALA A 199 11.64 4.10 6.92
N VAL A 200 12.23 4.19 8.12
CA VAL A 200 13.69 4.38 8.28
C VAL A 200 14.47 3.17 7.76
N LEU A 201 14.02 1.95 8.09
CA LEU A 201 14.64 0.73 7.58
C LEU A 201 14.56 0.63 6.05
N SER A 202 13.38 0.91 5.48
CA SER A 202 13.19 0.88 4.02
C SER A 202 14.02 1.95 3.32
N TRP A 203 14.05 3.16 3.85
CA TRP A 203 14.89 4.24 3.35
C TRP A 203 16.37 3.88 3.35
N ALA A 204 16.89 3.35 4.48
CA ALA A 204 18.29 3.00 4.63
C ALA A 204 18.70 1.78 3.80
N SER A 205 17.78 0.81 3.60
CA SER A 205 18.09 -0.44 2.88
C SER A 205 17.93 -0.31 1.38
N PHE A 206 17.13 0.66 0.90
CA PHE A 206 16.77 0.75 -0.52
C PHE A 206 17.99 0.94 -1.43
N GLU A 207 18.99 1.70 -1.02
CA GLU A 207 20.21 1.91 -1.78
C GLU A 207 20.93 0.59 -2.09
N TYR A 208 21.00 -0.32 -1.12
CA TYR A 208 21.65 -1.62 -1.28
C TYR A 208 20.85 -2.54 -2.22
N VAL A 209 19.53 -2.51 -2.10
CA VAL A 209 18.64 -3.36 -2.90
C VAL A 209 18.67 -3.03 -4.39
N VAL A 210 18.85 -1.77 -4.75
CA VAL A 210 18.80 -1.33 -6.17
C VAL A 210 20.19 -1.41 -6.84
N THR A 211 21.27 -1.61 -6.07
CA THR A 211 22.65 -1.70 -6.60
C THR A 211 23.16 -3.11 -6.79
N GLU A 212 22.51 -4.13 -6.25
CA GLU A 212 22.79 -5.56 -6.46
C GLU A 212 21.91 -6.15 -7.58
#